data_5310ec76e6894053d24b557ac71ed150
#
_entry.id   5310ec76e6894053d24b557ac71ed150
#
_cell.length_a   1.000
_cell.length_b   1.000
_cell.length_c   1.000
_cell.angle_alpha   90.00
_cell.angle_beta   90.00
_cell.angle_gamma   90.00
#
_symmetry.space_group_name_H-M   'P 1'
#
loop_
_entity.id
_entity.type
_entity.pdbx_description
1 polymer ?
#
loop_
_entity_poly.entity_id
_entity_poly.type
_entity_poly.pdbx_seq_one_letter_code
_entity_poly.pdbx_strand_id
1 'polypeptide(L)'
;YPSRIIVGERSKRAEKIAKLYLKATVRKDAVLLCVDSTEAEAIKLFSNTYLAMRVAFFNELDTYCIKNKLSALDIIKGVGLDQRIGDHYNNPSFGYGGYCLPKDTKQLLANYDDTPQELISAIIRSNQTRKQAIIEDIKSHNVSCVGIFRLTMKADSDNFRESAVHDVLQGLAQEGIK
;
A
#
# COMPACT_ATOMS: atom_id res chain seq x y z
N TYR A 1 -7.24 0.14 16.60
CA TYR A 1 -7.12 -1.13 17.35
C TYR A 1 -5.85 -1.85 16.92
N PRO A 2 -4.70 -1.73 17.63
CA PRO A 2 -3.46 -2.37 17.24
C PRO A 2 -3.58 -3.90 17.37
N SER A 3 -3.11 -4.64 16.38
CA SER A 3 -2.98 -6.11 16.43
C SER A 3 -1.69 -6.54 17.16
N ARG A 4 -0.73 -5.64 17.26
CA ARG A 4 0.57 -5.85 17.90
C ARG A 4 1.12 -4.55 18.46
N ILE A 5 1.96 -4.64 19.47
CA ILE A 5 2.71 -3.53 20.07
C ILE A 5 4.18 -3.92 20.03
N ILE A 6 4.99 -3.12 19.35
CA ILE A 6 6.43 -3.34 19.19
C ILE A 6 7.16 -2.22 19.90
N VAL A 7 8.10 -2.57 20.77
CA VAL A 7 8.93 -1.62 21.52
C VAL A 7 10.40 -1.87 21.17
N GLY A 8 11.09 -0.81 20.72
CA GLY A 8 12.47 -0.85 20.27
C GLY A 8 13.50 -0.84 21.40
N GLU A 9 13.33 -1.72 22.38
CA GLU A 9 14.26 -1.92 23.48
C GLU A 9 14.03 -3.30 24.13
N ARG A 10 15.11 -4.02 24.46
CA ARG A 10 15.07 -5.31 25.18
C ARG A 10 15.36 -5.09 26.66
N SER A 11 14.35 -4.65 27.43
CA SER A 11 14.51 -4.41 28.86
C SER A 11 13.20 -4.61 29.62
N LYS A 12 13.32 -4.77 30.95
CA LYS A 12 12.15 -4.80 31.84
C LYS A 12 11.34 -3.50 31.79
N ARG A 13 12.00 -2.36 31.45
CA ARG A 13 11.33 -1.08 31.25
C ARG A 13 10.47 -1.12 30.00
N ALA A 14 11.00 -1.63 28.89
CA ALA A 14 10.26 -1.80 27.64
C ALA A 14 9.04 -2.71 27.80
N GLU A 15 9.20 -3.84 28.52
CA GLU A 15 8.07 -4.73 28.82
C GLU A 15 6.97 -4.04 29.63
N LYS A 16 7.35 -3.21 30.64
CA LYS A 16 6.37 -2.43 31.41
C LYS A 16 5.62 -1.44 30.54
N ILE A 17 6.31 -0.75 29.64
CA ILE A 17 5.71 0.21 28.70
C ILE A 17 4.77 -0.55 27.73
N ALA A 18 5.21 -1.66 27.14
CA ALA A 18 4.39 -2.48 26.26
C ALA A 18 3.08 -2.93 26.94
N LYS A 19 3.17 -3.41 28.17
CA LYS A 19 2.01 -3.81 28.99
C LYS A 19 1.10 -2.62 29.32
N LEU A 20 1.66 -1.42 29.54
CA LEU A 20 0.87 -0.20 29.75
C LEU A 20 0.06 0.16 28.51
N TYR A 21 0.69 0.13 27.32
CA TYR A 21 -0.03 0.34 26.06
C TYR A 21 -1.11 -0.71 25.84
N LEU A 22 -0.83 -1.99 26.12
CA LEU A 22 -1.83 -3.06 26.01
C LEU A 22 -3.04 -2.80 26.92
N LYS A 23 -2.83 -2.32 28.15
CA LYS A 23 -3.92 -1.95 29.06
C LYS A 23 -4.74 -0.78 28.50
N ALA A 24 -4.12 0.16 27.82
CA ALA A 24 -4.78 1.34 27.24
C ALA A 24 -5.54 1.02 25.94
N THR A 25 -5.22 -0.08 25.25
CA THR A 25 -5.93 -0.45 24.00
C THR A 25 -7.27 -1.11 24.30
N VAL A 26 -8.20 -0.99 23.36
CA VAL A 26 -9.47 -1.74 23.41
C VAL A 26 -9.22 -3.24 23.15
N ARG A 27 -8.31 -3.55 22.23
CA ARG A 27 -7.93 -4.91 21.88
C ARG A 27 -6.92 -5.47 22.89
N LYS A 28 -7.34 -6.42 23.72
CA LYS A 28 -6.52 -6.98 24.81
C LYS A 28 -5.65 -8.18 24.41
N ASP A 29 -5.87 -8.71 23.22
CA ASP A 29 -5.15 -9.83 22.62
C ASP A 29 -3.98 -9.40 21.72
N ALA A 30 -3.64 -8.11 21.68
CA ALA A 30 -2.51 -7.61 20.91
C ALA A 30 -1.18 -8.22 21.40
N VAL A 31 -0.40 -8.75 20.45
CA VAL A 31 0.88 -9.39 20.76
C VAL A 31 1.92 -8.33 21.12
N LEU A 32 2.67 -8.57 22.22
CA LEU A 32 3.76 -7.70 22.64
C LEU A 32 5.08 -8.25 22.12
N LEU A 33 5.91 -7.40 21.52
CA LEU A 33 7.24 -7.74 21.05
C LEU A 33 8.22 -6.63 21.44
N CYS A 34 9.27 -6.99 22.19
CA CYS A 34 10.39 -6.12 22.52
C CYS A 34 11.61 -6.57 21.71
N VAL A 35 12.14 -5.70 20.88
CA VAL A 35 13.30 -5.91 20.00
C VAL A 35 14.22 -4.70 20.10
N ASP A 36 15.39 -4.74 19.48
CA ASP A 36 16.24 -3.56 19.45
C ASP A 36 15.65 -2.48 18.52
N SER A 37 16.09 -1.24 18.66
CA SER A 37 15.45 -0.10 17.96
C SER A 37 15.50 -0.22 16.43
N THR A 38 16.62 -0.71 15.91
CA THR A 38 16.82 -0.92 14.47
C THR A 38 15.88 -1.97 13.91
N GLU A 39 15.68 -3.08 14.61
CA GLU A 39 14.71 -4.12 14.24
C GLU A 39 13.27 -3.60 14.32
N ALA A 40 12.95 -2.78 15.32
CA ALA A 40 11.62 -2.18 15.44
C ALA A 40 11.31 -1.25 14.24
N GLU A 41 12.29 -0.46 13.80
CA GLU A 41 12.18 0.36 12.60
C GLU A 41 12.03 -0.50 11.34
N ALA A 42 12.89 -1.50 11.18
CA ALA A 42 12.85 -2.43 10.05
C ALA A 42 11.49 -3.15 9.96
N ILE A 43 10.95 -3.65 11.07
CA ILE A 43 9.63 -4.29 11.12
C ILE A 43 8.54 -3.36 10.54
N LYS A 44 8.58 -2.07 10.87
CA LYS A 44 7.61 -1.10 10.34
C LYS A 44 7.78 -0.91 8.83
N LEU A 45 9.01 -0.68 8.36
CA LEU A 45 9.31 -0.45 6.95
C LEU A 45 8.94 -1.67 6.09
N PHE A 46 9.37 -2.87 6.50
CA PHE A 46 9.04 -4.11 5.80
C PHE A 46 7.54 -4.41 5.82
N SER A 47 6.84 -4.15 6.92
CA SER A 47 5.40 -4.35 6.98
C SER A 47 4.65 -3.46 6.00
N ASN A 48 4.98 -2.17 5.93
CA ASN A 48 4.34 -1.25 5.01
C ASN A 48 4.71 -1.54 3.55
N THR A 49 5.95 -1.94 3.29
CA THR A 49 6.38 -2.35 1.94
C THR A 49 5.71 -3.64 1.50
N TYR A 50 5.50 -4.61 2.41
CA TYR A 50 4.72 -5.81 2.10
C TYR A 50 3.27 -5.46 1.73
N LEU A 51 2.63 -4.55 2.46
CA LEU A 51 1.29 -4.10 2.11
C LEU A 51 1.26 -3.37 0.76
N ALA A 52 2.26 -2.54 0.47
CA ALA A 52 2.42 -1.88 -0.83
C ALA A 52 2.59 -2.90 -1.96
N MET A 53 3.42 -3.93 -1.76
CA MET A 53 3.60 -5.05 -2.68
C MET A 53 2.27 -5.76 -2.96
N ARG A 54 1.50 -6.03 -1.92
CA ARG A 54 0.23 -6.72 -2.05
C ARG A 54 -0.76 -5.91 -2.90
N VAL A 55 -0.87 -4.61 -2.66
CA VAL A 55 -1.70 -3.73 -3.50
C VAL A 55 -1.17 -3.69 -4.94
N ALA A 56 0.15 -3.59 -5.14
CA ALA A 56 0.77 -3.60 -6.46
C ALA A 56 0.44 -4.89 -7.23
N PHE A 57 0.53 -6.04 -6.58
CA PHE A 57 0.18 -7.34 -7.18
C PHE A 57 -1.26 -7.36 -7.70
N PHE A 58 -2.23 -6.96 -6.87
CA PHE A 58 -3.63 -6.94 -7.29
C PHE A 58 -3.95 -5.84 -8.31
N ASN A 59 -3.20 -4.75 -8.33
CA ASN A 59 -3.27 -3.74 -9.39
C ASN A 59 -2.78 -4.30 -10.74
N GLU A 60 -1.70 -5.07 -10.75
CA GLU A 60 -1.22 -5.72 -11.98
C GLU A 60 -2.18 -6.80 -12.46
N LEU A 61 -2.74 -7.59 -11.54
CA LEU A 61 -3.80 -8.55 -11.86
C LEU A 61 -5.00 -7.85 -12.51
N ASP A 62 -5.47 -6.75 -11.95
CA ASP A 62 -6.59 -5.98 -12.51
C ASP A 62 -6.24 -5.41 -13.90
N THR A 63 -5.04 -4.85 -14.06
CA THR A 63 -4.56 -4.36 -15.37
C THR A 63 -4.52 -5.49 -16.41
N TYR A 64 -4.08 -6.68 -16.01
CA TYR A 64 -4.12 -7.87 -16.86
C TYR A 64 -5.55 -8.23 -17.27
N CYS A 65 -6.48 -8.21 -16.32
CA CYS A 65 -7.89 -8.51 -16.56
C CYS A 65 -8.52 -7.51 -17.55
N ILE A 66 -8.28 -6.20 -17.37
CA ILE A 66 -8.78 -5.17 -18.28
C ILE A 66 -8.31 -5.46 -19.71
N LYS A 67 -7.02 -5.70 -19.91
CA LYS A 67 -6.45 -5.96 -21.25
C LYS A 67 -6.96 -7.24 -21.90
N ASN A 68 -7.26 -8.26 -21.10
CA ASN A 68 -7.72 -9.57 -21.59
C ASN A 68 -9.24 -9.74 -21.51
N LYS A 69 -10.01 -8.69 -21.16
CA LYS A 69 -11.48 -8.69 -21.01
C LYS A 69 -11.96 -9.80 -20.05
N LEU A 70 -11.27 -9.95 -18.92
CA LEU A 70 -11.59 -10.92 -17.87
C LEU A 70 -12.27 -10.21 -16.68
N SER A 71 -13.01 -10.98 -15.87
CA SER A 71 -13.56 -10.49 -14.61
C SER A 71 -12.47 -10.46 -13.53
N ALA A 72 -11.93 -9.27 -13.24
CA ALA A 72 -10.97 -9.08 -12.15
C ALA A 72 -11.57 -9.49 -10.80
N LEU A 73 -12.85 -9.18 -10.58
CA LEU A 73 -13.54 -9.51 -9.33
C LEU A 73 -13.53 -11.02 -9.05
N ASP A 74 -13.87 -11.83 -10.06
CA ASP A 74 -13.93 -13.29 -9.90
C ASP A 74 -12.55 -13.89 -9.67
N ILE A 75 -11.55 -13.39 -10.39
CA ILE A 75 -10.16 -13.85 -10.24
C ILE A 75 -9.61 -13.47 -8.87
N ILE A 76 -9.80 -12.23 -8.42
CA ILE A 76 -9.38 -11.78 -7.08
C ILE A 76 -10.04 -12.61 -6.00
N LYS A 77 -11.35 -12.86 -6.14
CA LYS A 77 -12.07 -13.71 -5.21
C LYS A 77 -11.51 -15.13 -5.19
N GLY A 78 -11.29 -15.73 -6.37
CA GLY A 78 -10.71 -17.06 -6.48
C GLY A 78 -9.33 -17.18 -5.86
N VAL A 79 -8.45 -16.20 -6.13
CA VAL A 79 -7.11 -16.12 -5.51
C VAL A 79 -7.20 -16.00 -3.99
N GLY A 80 -8.14 -15.19 -3.49
CA GLY A 80 -8.33 -14.97 -2.05
C GLY A 80 -8.88 -16.18 -1.29
N LEU A 81 -9.48 -17.17 -1.97
CA LEU A 81 -9.95 -18.41 -1.34
C LEU A 81 -8.79 -19.31 -0.84
N ASP A 82 -7.57 -19.14 -1.36
CA ASP A 82 -6.39 -19.80 -0.80
C ASP A 82 -6.09 -19.20 0.59
N GLN A 83 -6.17 -20.04 1.64
CA GLN A 83 -5.98 -19.61 3.04
C GLN A 83 -4.61 -18.98 3.30
N ARG A 84 -3.59 -19.30 2.49
CA ARG A 84 -2.25 -18.71 2.59
C ARG A 84 -2.22 -17.28 2.04
N ILE A 85 -3.19 -16.92 1.20
CA ILE A 85 -3.33 -15.60 0.58
C ILE A 85 -4.35 -14.76 1.35
N GLY A 86 -5.57 -15.27 1.53
CA GLY A 86 -6.66 -14.57 2.19
C GLY A 86 -7.21 -13.39 1.36
N ASP A 87 -8.14 -12.63 1.93
CA ASP A 87 -8.91 -11.59 1.25
C ASP A 87 -8.55 -10.14 1.63
N HIS A 88 -7.55 -9.95 2.50
CA HIS A 88 -7.13 -8.63 2.97
C HIS A 88 -6.20 -7.93 1.98
N TYR A 89 -6.40 -6.63 1.74
CA TYR A 89 -5.63 -5.80 0.81
C TYR A 89 -5.67 -6.28 -0.67
N ASN A 90 -6.75 -6.95 -1.08
CA ASN A 90 -6.92 -7.47 -2.42
C ASN A 90 -7.65 -6.52 -3.38
N ASN A 91 -8.00 -5.31 -2.93
CA ASN A 91 -8.74 -4.35 -3.75
C ASN A 91 -7.81 -3.57 -4.67
N PRO A 92 -7.95 -3.67 -6.00
CA PRO A 92 -7.27 -2.81 -6.94
C PRO A 92 -7.61 -1.34 -6.73
N SER A 93 -6.67 -0.48 -7.07
CA SER A 93 -6.79 0.96 -6.94
C SER A 93 -6.04 1.66 -8.08
N PHE A 94 -6.04 2.98 -8.10
CA PHE A 94 -5.20 3.76 -9.02
C PHE A 94 -3.70 3.67 -8.71
N GLY A 95 -3.37 3.09 -7.58
CA GLY A 95 -2.04 2.87 -7.04
C GLY A 95 -2.09 2.83 -5.52
N TYR A 96 -1.10 2.21 -4.85
CA TYR A 96 -0.97 2.42 -3.43
C TYR A 96 -0.55 3.87 -3.19
N GLY A 97 -1.22 4.52 -2.25
CA GLY A 97 -1.05 5.94 -1.95
C GLY A 97 -1.19 6.20 -0.46
N GLY A 98 -1.46 7.45 -0.12
CA GLY A 98 -1.40 7.94 1.24
C GLY A 98 0.04 8.18 1.67
N TYR A 99 0.24 8.71 2.87
CA TYR A 99 1.57 9.12 3.32
C TYR A 99 2.50 7.93 3.62
N CYS A 100 1.98 6.88 4.27
CA CYS A 100 2.82 5.82 4.85
C CYS A 100 3.42 4.87 3.81
N LEU A 101 2.59 4.29 2.93
CA LEU A 101 3.07 3.24 2.02
C LEU A 101 4.14 3.75 1.04
N PRO A 102 3.92 4.88 0.31
CA PRO A 102 4.94 5.39 -0.61
C PRO A 102 6.21 5.82 0.10
N LYS A 103 6.09 6.51 1.24
CA LYS A 103 7.24 7.00 2.01
C LYS A 103 8.08 5.85 2.56
N ASP A 104 7.44 4.89 3.23
CA ASP A 104 8.15 3.81 3.91
C ASP A 104 8.79 2.83 2.89
N THR A 105 8.15 2.61 1.72
CA THR A 105 8.75 1.79 0.64
C THR A 105 9.97 2.47 0.03
N LYS A 106 9.91 3.79 -0.22
CA LYS A 106 11.08 4.56 -0.69
C LYS A 106 12.20 4.58 0.35
N GLN A 107 11.86 4.75 1.64
CA GLN A 107 12.83 4.72 2.73
C GLN A 107 13.49 3.36 2.84
N LEU A 108 12.72 2.27 2.74
CA LEU A 108 13.28 0.92 2.75
C LEU A 108 14.25 0.72 1.59
N LEU A 109 13.88 1.14 0.37
CA LEU A 109 14.78 1.05 -0.78
C LEU A 109 16.08 1.81 -0.55
N ALA A 110 16.01 3.03 0.01
CA ALA A 110 17.20 3.80 0.32
C ALA A 110 18.08 3.12 1.38
N ASN A 111 17.48 2.40 2.34
CA ASN A 111 18.23 1.68 3.37
C ASN A 111 18.91 0.40 2.85
N TYR A 112 18.58 -0.07 1.64
CA TYR A 112 19.23 -1.24 1.06
C TYR A 112 20.68 -0.98 0.64
N ASP A 113 20.97 0.28 0.23
CA ASP A 113 22.30 0.69 -0.21
C ASP A 113 22.94 -0.36 -1.16
N ASP A 114 24.05 -0.97 -0.79
CA ASP A 114 24.71 -2.03 -1.56
C ASP A 114 24.09 -3.44 -1.35
N THR A 115 23.03 -3.56 -0.55
CA THR A 115 22.37 -4.85 -0.33
C THR A 115 21.59 -5.26 -1.57
N PRO A 116 21.83 -6.47 -2.13
CA PRO A 116 21.11 -6.94 -3.32
C PRO A 116 19.60 -6.97 -3.12
N GLN A 117 18.85 -6.37 -4.06
CA GLN A 117 17.40 -6.36 -4.06
C GLN A 117 16.87 -6.13 -5.48
N GLU A 118 15.73 -6.69 -5.79
CA GLU A 118 14.96 -6.48 -7.03
C GLU A 118 13.51 -6.15 -6.69
N LEU A 119 12.93 -6.90 -5.75
CA LEU A 119 11.52 -6.80 -5.41
C LEU A 119 11.13 -5.41 -4.89
N ILE A 120 11.94 -4.80 -4.02
CA ILE A 120 11.62 -3.50 -3.42
C ILE A 120 11.55 -2.40 -4.49
N SER A 121 12.52 -2.40 -5.42
CA SER A 121 12.51 -1.51 -6.59
C SER A 121 11.31 -1.78 -7.48
N ALA A 122 10.97 -3.06 -7.72
CA ALA A 122 9.85 -3.45 -8.56
C ALA A 122 8.51 -2.94 -8.00
N ILE A 123 8.31 -2.98 -6.68
CA ILE A 123 7.10 -2.45 -6.03
C ILE A 123 6.88 -0.97 -6.37
N ILE A 124 7.94 -0.17 -6.31
CA ILE A 124 7.87 1.28 -6.62
C ILE A 124 7.56 1.48 -8.10
N ARG A 125 8.26 0.77 -8.99
CA ARG A 125 8.02 0.85 -10.44
C ARG A 125 6.61 0.39 -10.81
N SER A 126 6.13 -0.71 -10.24
CA SER A 126 4.78 -1.24 -10.45
C SER A 126 3.70 -0.20 -10.13
N ASN A 127 3.87 0.57 -9.05
CA ASN A 127 2.94 1.63 -8.70
C ASN A 127 2.88 2.76 -9.73
N GLN A 128 4.01 3.10 -10.33
CA GLN A 128 4.06 4.09 -11.44
C GLN A 128 3.42 3.53 -12.70
N THR A 129 3.76 2.29 -13.05
CA THR A 129 3.18 1.58 -14.21
C THR A 129 1.65 1.49 -14.10
N ARG A 130 1.12 1.24 -12.89
CA ARG A 130 -0.34 1.21 -12.68
C ARG A 130 -1.00 2.54 -13.01
N LYS A 131 -0.45 3.66 -12.54
CA LYS A 131 -1.02 4.99 -12.81
C LYS A 131 -1.02 5.29 -14.31
N GLN A 132 0.08 4.97 -15.00
CA GLN A 132 0.16 5.13 -16.45
C GLN A 132 -0.85 4.24 -17.17
N ALA A 133 -1.02 2.99 -16.75
CA ALA A 133 -2.01 2.10 -17.36
C ALA A 133 -3.45 2.61 -17.21
N ILE A 134 -3.79 3.26 -16.09
CA ILE A 134 -5.10 3.91 -15.90
C ILE A 134 -5.27 5.10 -16.82
N ILE A 135 -4.24 5.93 -16.98
CA ILE A 135 -4.27 7.08 -17.90
C ILE A 135 -4.50 6.60 -19.33
N GLU A 136 -3.76 5.59 -19.78
CA GLU A 136 -3.89 5.01 -21.12
C GLU A 136 -5.28 4.37 -21.35
N ASP A 137 -5.81 3.70 -20.33
CA ASP A 137 -7.16 3.13 -20.42
C ASP A 137 -8.21 4.23 -20.59
N ILE A 138 -8.17 5.31 -19.80
CA ILE A 138 -9.07 6.45 -19.94
C ILE A 138 -8.93 7.10 -21.33
N LYS A 139 -7.71 7.31 -21.82
CA LYS A 139 -7.46 7.86 -23.17
C LYS A 139 -8.08 7.00 -24.26
N SER A 140 -8.05 5.67 -24.10
CA SER A 140 -8.61 4.75 -25.10
C SER A 140 -10.11 4.93 -25.35
N HIS A 141 -10.82 5.54 -24.40
CA HIS A 141 -12.24 5.85 -24.52
C HIS A 141 -12.55 7.17 -25.29
N ASN A 142 -11.53 7.89 -25.76
CA ASN A 142 -11.64 9.12 -26.53
C ASN A 142 -12.49 10.20 -25.82
N VAL A 143 -12.36 10.32 -24.51
CA VAL A 143 -13.09 11.31 -23.70
C VAL A 143 -12.32 12.62 -23.60
N SER A 144 -13.02 13.74 -23.54
CA SER A 144 -12.44 15.07 -23.35
C SER A 144 -12.54 15.60 -21.93
N CYS A 145 -13.34 14.92 -21.10
CA CYS A 145 -13.55 15.29 -19.69
C CYS A 145 -13.86 14.05 -18.87
N VAL A 146 -13.34 13.99 -17.64
CA VAL A 146 -13.58 12.91 -16.68
C VAL A 146 -14.00 13.47 -15.34
N GLY A 147 -14.99 12.86 -14.73
CA GLY A 147 -15.39 13.15 -13.35
C GLY A 147 -14.62 12.25 -12.37
N ILE A 148 -14.02 12.84 -11.35
CA ILE A 148 -13.34 12.08 -10.28
C ILE A 148 -14.26 11.98 -9.08
N PHE A 149 -14.61 10.74 -8.73
CA PHE A 149 -15.33 10.43 -7.52
C PHE A 149 -14.36 9.99 -6.43
N ARG A 150 -14.20 10.76 -5.34
CA ARG A 150 -13.23 10.58 -4.26
C ARG A 150 -11.80 10.98 -4.60
N LEU A 151 -11.34 12.03 -3.95
CA LEU A 151 -9.94 12.50 -4.03
C LEU A 151 -9.04 11.90 -2.95
N THR A 152 -9.62 11.27 -1.92
CA THR A 152 -8.87 10.74 -0.77
C THR A 152 -9.01 9.22 -0.66
N MET A 153 -7.93 8.54 -0.27
CA MET A 153 -7.91 7.09 -0.10
C MET A 153 -8.58 6.62 1.20
N LYS A 154 -8.66 7.48 2.22
CA LYS A 154 -9.32 7.20 3.50
C LYS A 154 -10.49 8.15 3.67
N ALA A 155 -11.62 7.65 4.12
CA ALA A 155 -12.70 8.50 4.63
C ALA A 155 -12.13 9.37 5.78
N ASP A 156 -12.55 10.62 5.85
CA ASP A 156 -12.15 11.58 6.88
C ASP A 156 -10.64 11.91 6.94
N SER A 157 -9.94 11.82 5.81
CA SER A 157 -8.53 12.18 5.71
C SER A 157 -8.34 13.42 4.85
N ASP A 158 -7.71 14.45 5.40
CA ASP A 158 -7.34 15.68 4.68
C ASP A 158 -6.08 15.52 3.80
N ASN A 159 -5.45 14.34 3.83
CA ASN A 159 -4.21 14.10 3.09
C ASN A 159 -4.46 13.62 1.67
N PHE A 160 -5.00 14.54 0.83
CA PHE A 160 -5.24 14.29 -0.59
C PHE A 160 -3.98 14.45 -1.45
N ARG A 161 -2.95 15.16 -0.98
CA ARG A 161 -1.73 15.49 -1.74
C ARG A 161 -0.89 14.27 -2.11
N GLU A 162 -0.91 13.23 -1.28
CA GLU A 162 -0.19 11.97 -1.48
C GLU A 162 -1.08 10.87 -2.08
N SER A 163 -2.24 11.24 -2.63
CA SER A 163 -3.16 10.30 -3.26
C SER A 163 -2.70 9.91 -4.65
N ALA A 164 -2.72 8.62 -4.97
CA ALA A 164 -2.45 8.12 -6.33
C ALA A 164 -3.37 8.74 -7.40
N VAL A 165 -4.56 9.18 -6.99
CA VAL A 165 -5.52 9.90 -7.85
C VAL A 165 -4.94 11.21 -8.38
N HIS A 166 -4.15 11.91 -7.58
CA HIS A 166 -3.50 13.17 -7.98
C HIS A 166 -2.55 12.99 -9.17
N ASP A 167 -1.74 11.93 -9.12
CA ASP A 167 -0.79 11.63 -10.20
C ASP A 167 -1.54 11.28 -11.50
N VAL A 168 -2.65 10.55 -11.39
CA VAL A 168 -3.51 10.24 -12.54
C VAL A 168 -4.13 11.52 -13.10
N LEU A 169 -4.65 12.42 -12.24
CA LEU A 169 -5.20 13.72 -12.67
C LEU A 169 -4.16 14.57 -13.41
N GLN A 170 -2.94 14.66 -12.87
CA GLN A 170 -1.86 15.39 -13.52
C GLN A 170 -1.52 14.80 -14.90
N GLY A 171 -1.46 13.47 -14.99
CA GLY A 171 -1.22 12.79 -16.26
C GLY A 171 -2.35 13.06 -17.28
N LEU A 172 -3.61 13.00 -16.88
CA LEU A 172 -4.74 13.30 -17.75
C LEU A 172 -4.74 14.77 -18.22
N ALA A 173 -4.42 15.70 -17.32
CA ALA A 173 -4.31 17.12 -17.66
C ALA A 173 -3.20 17.40 -18.68
N GLN A 174 -2.06 16.70 -18.59
CA GLN A 174 -0.97 16.78 -19.58
C GLN A 174 -1.40 16.27 -20.96
N GLU A 175 -2.34 15.34 -21.01
CA GLU A 175 -2.95 14.82 -22.24
C GLU A 175 -4.14 15.67 -22.74
N GLY A 176 -4.43 16.80 -22.09
CA GLY A 176 -5.51 17.72 -22.48
C GLY A 176 -6.92 17.27 -22.08
N ILE A 177 -7.06 16.25 -21.23
CA ILE A 177 -8.33 15.77 -20.68
C ILE A 177 -8.67 16.59 -19.43
N LYS A 178 -9.89 17.13 -19.38
CA LYS A 178 -10.38 17.98 -18.28
C LYS A 178 -11.08 17.17 -17.21
#